data_3c5778d7bbc9fd2b7ef82881b10dd192
#
_entry.id   3c5778d7bbc9fd2b7ef82881b10dd192
#
_cell.length_a   1.000
_cell.length_b   1.000
_cell.length_c   1.000
_cell.angle_alpha   90.00
_cell.angle_beta   90.00
_cell.angle_gamma   90.00
#
_symmetry.space_group_name_H-M   'P 1'
#
loop_
_entity.id
_entity.type
_entity.pdbx_description
1 polymer ?
#
loop_
_entity_poly.entity_id
_entity_poly.type
_entity_poly.pdbx_seq_one_letter_code
_entity_poly.pdbx_strand_id
1 'polypeptide(L)'
;YALKTREDNKSILDKLIHQIPLTDNEEKNILIANLCKENLIGSEFTQGPKIKDIESFKPIEATLLLTENCNLACSYCYARASGHSYKPMSKETAKTAVDLVINNAKEHKHKCAEFRFLGGGEPTTEWEILVWITNYIRLKADMEGVKYWIRLITNGVLLTENKTKWIAKNIQYVTLSFDILPELQLNRPFANGKDSHKSVIRAANLLVKYNVPCHFRTTISYMSSSRLKDMVEYTKNNTEIKAIRFEPMAEIGRASDTEMEKPEQQKFVDSFVEAYQLGKKYGILVTCKMMTNIWRRSSRFCNIEFAVTSEGNVAGCHRYSRQNNMGFDFYHVGKIKNNQFEFDLGKINSLRKIDAHQFLDCQRCFARWSCASGCLSARLNNGEVSQHGPLCHITRELLKFSIKEALNV
;
A
#
# COMPACT_ATOMS: atom_id res chain seq x y z
N TYR A 1 -5.07 21.18 8.53
CA TYR A 1 -5.03 22.36 9.40
C TYR A 1 -3.60 22.53 9.90
N ALA A 2 -2.83 23.49 9.33
CA ALA A 2 -1.50 23.83 9.83
C ALA A 2 -1.71 24.70 11.09
N LEU A 3 -1.52 24.13 12.27
CA LEU A 3 -1.39 24.87 13.51
C LEU A 3 -0.04 25.62 13.45
N LYS A 4 -0.07 26.96 13.23
CA LYS A 4 1.12 27.79 13.46
C LYS A 4 1.40 27.80 14.95
N THR A 5 2.46 27.14 15.39
CA THR A 5 2.84 27.05 16.80
C THR A 5 3.85 28.11 17.16
N ARG A 6 3.66 28.76 18.33
CA ARG A 6 4.70 29.53 19.01
C ARG A 6 5.68 28.57 19.70
N GLU A 7 6.87 29.03 20.11
CA GLU A 7 7.88 28.20 20.78
C GLU A 7 7.35 27.39 21.97
N ASP A 8 6.43 28.01 22.77
CA ASP A 8 5.78 27.32 23.90
C ASP A 8 4.98 26.08 23.48
N ASN A 9 4.38 26.11 22.30
CA ASN A 9 3.63 24.97 21.77
C ASN A 9 4.53 23.84 21.28
N LYS A 10 5.77 24.15 20.89
CA LYS A 10 6.77 23.15 20.51
C LYS A 10 7.14 22.26 21.69
N SER A 11 7.40 22.87 22.86
CA SER A 11 7.68 22.13 24.09
C SER A 11 6.52 21.22 24.50
N ILE A 12 5.27 21.70 24.40
CA ILE A 12 4.08 20.92 24.71
C ILE A 12 3.93 19.74 23.75
N LEU A 13 4.13 19.95 22.45
CA LEU A 13 4.07 18.87 21.46
C LEU A 13 5.16 17.82 21.69
N ASP A 14 6.39 18.23 21.98
CA ASP A 14 7.46 17.28 22.29
C ASP A 14 7.13 16.45 23.54
N LYS A 15 6.54 17.06 24.57
CA LYS A 15 6.07 16.33 25.75
C LYS A 15 4.97 15.31 25.41
N LEU A 16 3.96 15.72 24.63
CA LEU A 16 2.88 14.81 24.17
C LEU A 16 3.43 13.65 23.35
N ILE A 17 4.34 13.93 22.41
CA ILE A 17 4.98 12.91 21.57
C ILE A 17 5.79 11.90 22.41
N HIS A 18 6.47 12.37 23.45
CA HIS A 18 7.29 11.52 24.31
C HIS A 18 6.55 10.99 25.55
N GLN A 19 5.23 11.24 25.64
CA GLN A 19 4.39 10.84 26.77
C GLN A 19 4.88 11.42 28.13
N ILE A 20 5.50 12.59 28.11
CA ILE A 20 5.91 13.32 29.30
C ILE A 20 4.68 14.03 29.87
N PRO A 21 4.38 13.94 31.18
CA PRO A 21 3.26 14.65 31.79
C PRO A 21 3.34 16.15 31.52
N LEU A 22 2.19 16.73 31.21
CA LEU A 22 2.04 18.18 31.08
C LEU A 22 1.88 18.80 32.47
N THR A 23 2.31 20.05 32.63
CA THR A 23 2.00 20.87 33.80
C THR A 23 0.61 21.44 33.71
N ASP A 24 -0.01 21.82 34.83
CA ASP A 24 -1.37 22.42 34.88
C ASP A 24 -1.53 23.64 33.95
N ASN A 25 -0.45 24.41 33.77
CA ASN A 25 -0.46 25.55 32.86
C ASN A 25 -0.41 25.14 31.38
N GLU A 26 0.29 24.05 31.06
CA GLU A 26 0.37 23.50 29.70
C GLU A 26 -0.95 22.85 29.31
N GLU A 27 -1.65 22.20 30.25
CA GLU A 27 -2.97 21.62 29.99
C GLU A 27 -4.04 22.67 29.63
N LYS A 28 -3.88 23.90 30.13
CA LYS A 28 -4.74 25.05 29.82
C LYS A 28 -4.38 25.75 28.52
N ASN A 29 -3.36 25.30 27.81
CA ASN A 29 -2.93 25.93 26.55
C ASN A 29 -3.99 25.76 25.44
N ILE A 30 -4.12 26.79 24.62
CA ILE A 30 -5.04 26.81 23.46
C ILE A 30 -4.76 25.63 22.50
N LEU A 31 -3.48 25.23 22.35
CA LEU A 31 -3.11 24.06 21.55
C LEU A 31 -3.76 22.79 22.11
N ILE A 32 -3.65 22.54 23.43
CA ILE A 32 -4.26 21.39 24.08
C ILE A 32 -5.79 21.42 23.90
N ALA A 33 -6.42 22.56 24.13
CA ALA A 33 -7.86 22.72 23.94
C ALA A 33 -8.29 22.42 22.51
N ASN A 34 -7.51 22.87 21.51
CA ASN A 34 -7.77 22.58 20.10
C ASN A 34 -7.53 21.11 19.77
N LEU A 35 -6.48 20.50 20.29
CA LEU A 35 -6.20 19.07 20.08
C LEU A 35 -7.30 18.19 20.71
N CYS A 36 -7.83 18.58 21.89
CA CYS A 36 -8.97 17.92 22.53
C CYS A 36 -10.26 18.11 21.70
N LYS A 37 -10.54 19.33 21.22
CA LYS A 37 -11.70 19.64 20.38
C LYS A 37 -11.72 18.84 19.09
N GLU A 38 -10.56 18.67 18.47
CA GLU A 38 -10.40 17.86 17.25
C GLU A 38 -10.27 16.35 17.56
N ASN A 39 -10.48 15.95 18.83
CA ASN A 39 -10.31 14.57 19.28
C ASN A 39 -8.92 13.97 18.96
N LEU A 40 -7.87 14.77 19.01
CA LEU A 40 -6.50 14.31 18.80
C LEU A 40 -5.81 13.89 20.11
N ILE A 41 -6.28 14.36 21.26
CA ILE A 41 -5.89 13.99 22.62
C ILE A 41 -7.10 14.00 23.56
N GLY A 42 -7.00 13.37 24.71
CA GLY A 42 -8.03 13.36 25.77
C GLY A 42 -8.48 11.97 26.20
N SER A 43 -9.30 11.90 27.27
CA SER A 43 -9.77 10.64 27.87
C SER A 43 -10.66 9.80 26.94
N GLU A 44 -11.41 10.43 26.02
CA GLU A 44 -12.23 9.72 25.03
C GLU A 44 -11.39 9.02 23.96
N PHE A 45 -10.10 9.33 23.87
CA PHE A 45 -9.14 8.71 22.95
C PHE A 45 -8.88 7.23 23.24
N THR A 46 -9.20 6.77 24.44
CA THR A 46 -9.02 5.37 24.84
C THR A 46 -10.04 4.44 24.18
N GLN A 47 -11.19 4.98 23.76
CA GLN A 47 -12.25 4.22 23.11
C GLN A 47 -12.27 4.49 21.59
N GLY A 48 -11.29 3.97 20.85
CA GLY A 48 -11.30 4.03 19.40
C GLY A 48 -12.59 3.44 18.79
N PRO A 49 -12.81 3.63 17.47
CA PRO A 49 -14.02 3.17 16.82
C PRO A 49 -14.20 1.67 17.01
N LYS A 50 -15.30 1.27 17.65
CA LYS A 50 -15.67 -0.14 17.79
C LYS A 50 -16.11 -0.70 16.42
N ILE A 51 -15.55 -1.85 16.06
CA ILE A 51 -15.88 -2.53 14.82
C ILE A 51 -17.09 -3.43 15.08
N LYS A 52 -18.19 -3.15 14.36
CA LYS A 52 -19.40 -3.99 14.37
C LYS A 52 -19.26 -5.08 13.32
N ASP A 53 -19.89 -6.22 13.58
CA ASP A 53 -20.03 -7.26 12.58
C ASP A 53 -20.86 -6.76 11.39
N ILE A 54 -20.52 -7.26 10.21
CA ILE A 54 -21.27 -6.99 8.98
C ILE A 54 -22.10 -8.23 8.62
N GLU A 55 -23.30 -7.96 8.15
CA GLU A 55 -24.23 -9.01 7.66
C GLU A 55 -23.97 -9.34 6.18
N SER A 56 -23.29 -8.46 5.48
CA SER A 56 -22.89 -8.65 4.08
C SER A 56 -21.55 -7.98 3.77
N PHE A 57 -20.74 -8.60 2.92
CA PHE A 57 -19.50 -8.01 2.43
C PHE A 57 -19.76 -7.28 1.11
N LYS A 58 -19.74 -5.95 1.15
CA LYS A 58 -20.03 -5.08 0.01
C LYS A 58 -18.79 -4.25 -0.38
N PRO A 59 -17.76 -4.86 -1.01
CA PRO A 59 -16.58 -4.12 -1.44
C PRO A 59 -16.92 -3.17 -2.59
N ILE A 60 -16.35 -1.97 -2.54
CA ILE A 60 -16.37 -0.98 -3.63
C ILE A 60 -15.00 -0.81 -4.29
N GLU A 61 -14.04 -1.60 -3.83
CA GLU A 61 -12.67 -1.70 -4.36
C GLU A 61 -12.37 -3.16 -4.65
N ALA A 62 -11.73 -3.43 -5.80
CA ALA A 62 -11.19 -4.75 -6.12
C ALA A 62 -9.72 -4.69 -6.48
N THR A 63 -8.95 -5.65 -5.99
CA THR A 63 -7.61 -5.98 -6.51
C THR A 63 -7.74 -7.22 -7.39
N LEU A 64 -7.48 -7.07 -8.68
CA LEU A 64 -7.59 -8.15 -9.66
C LEU A 64 -6.18 -8.69 -9.93
N LEU A 65 -5.96 -9.94 -9.53
CA LEU A 65 -4.71 -10.67 -9.74
C LEU A 65 -4.85 -11.47 -11.04
N LEU A 66 -4.51 -10.83 -12.16
CA LEU A 66 -4.78 -11.36 -13.50
C LEU A 66 -4.04 -12.66 -13.79
N THR A 67 -2.89 -12.85 -13.17
CA THR A 67 -2.00 -13.98 -13.44
C THR A 67 -1.02 -14.17 -12.29
N GLU A 68 -0.44 -15.35 -12.23
CA GLU A 68 0.72 -15.64 -11.37
C GLU A 68 2.03 -15.69 -12.16
N ASN A 69 1.96 -15.53 -13.49
CA ASN A 69 3.12 -15.44 -14.35
C ASN A 69 3.84 -14.10 -14.17
N CYS A 70 5.15 -14.11 -14.16
CA CYS A 70 5.97 -12.92 -14.13
C CYS A 70 7.20 -13.07 -15.00
N ASN A 71 7.54 -12.04 -15.73
CA ASN A 71 8.72 -11.95 -16.56
C ASN A 71 9.97 -11.51 -15.80
N LEU A 72 9.84 -11.19 -14.49
CA LEU A 72 10.95 -10.95 -13.57
C LEU A 72 11.02 -12.04 -12.47
N ALA A 73 12.20 -12.20 -11.90
CA ALA A 73 12.51 -13.15 -10.81
C ALA A 73 13.02 -12.42 -9.56
N CYS A 74 12.28 -11.39 -9.08
CA CYS A 74 12.72 -10.57 -7.96
C CYS A 74 13.04 -11.42 -6.71
N SER A 75 14.19 -11.17 -6.07
CA SER A 75 14.67 -11.92 -4.90
C SER A 75 13.78 -11.80 -3.67
N TYR A 76 13.04 -10.71 -3.54
CA TYR A 76 12.11 -10.42 -2.42
C TYR A 76 10.62 -10.55 -2.81
N CYS A 77 10.28 -11.24 -3.89
CA CYS A 77 8.90 -11.32 -4.35
C CYS A 77 7.99 -12.03 -3.34
N TYR A 78 7.03 -11.30 -2.78
CA TYR A 78 6.07 -11.84 -1.82
C TYR A 78 5.19 -12.94 -2.41
N ALA A 79 4.94 -12.88 -3.72
CA ALA A 79 4.10 -13.85 -4.43
C ALA A 79 4.91 -15.03 -4.98
N ARG A 80 6.23 -15.08 -4.81
CA ARG A 80 7.11 -16.08 -5.46
C ARG A 80 6.83 -16.24 -6.95
N ALA A 81 6.35 -15.16 -7.60
CA ALA A 81 6.03 -15.20 -9.02
C ALA A 81 7.29 -15.43 -9.86
N SER A 82 7.21 -16.31 -10.85
CA SER A 82 8.25 -16.60 -11.82
C SER A 82 7.60 -17.30 -13.02
N GLY A 83 8.35 -17.55 -14.09
CA GLY A 83 7.89 -18.03 -15.39
C GLY A 83 7.16 -19.38 -15.45
N HIS A 84 6.33 -19.71 -14.48
CA HIS A 84 5.44 -20.87 -14.55
C HIS A 84 4.21 -20.56 -15.41
N SER A 85 3.72 -21.54 -16.13
CA SER A 85 2.52 -21.40 -16.96
C SER A 85 1.27 -21.52 -16.09
N TYR A 86 0.77 -20.39 -15.62
CA TYR A 86 -0.53 -20.30 -14.95
C TYR A 86 -1.60 -19.78 -15.92
N LYS A 87 -2.82 -20.26 -15.77
CA LYS A 87 -3.94 -19.73 -16.54
C LYS A 87 -4.23 -18.29 -16.10
N PRO A 88 -4.38 -17.35 -17.05
CA PRO A 88 -4.81 -16.01 -16.72
C PRO A 88 -6.24 -16.00 -16.20
N MET A 89 -6.64 -14.89 -15.56
CA MET A 89 -8.03 -14.68 -15.12
C MET A 89 -8.97 -14.78 -16.32
N SER A 90 -10.04 -15.55 -16.17
CA SER A 90 -11.06 -15.64 -17.21
C SER A 90 -11.90 -14.36 -17.29
N LYS A 91 -12.52 -14.13 -18.44
CA LYS A 91 -13.46 -13.00 -18.62
C LYS A 91 -14.65 -13.12 -17.67
N GLU A 92 -15.11 -14.33 -17.42
CA GLU A 92 -16.22 -14.63 -16.51
C GLU A 92 -15.88 -14.28 -15.07
N THR A 93 -14.70 -14.70 -14.59
CA THR A 93 -14.19 -14.32 -13.26
C THR A 93 -14.09 -12.80 -13.11
N ALA A 94 -13.47 -12.15 -14.09
CA ALA A 94 -13.31 -10.69 -14.10
C ALA A 94 -14.67 -9.97 -14.13
N LYS A 95 -15.59 -10.42 -14.99
CA LYS A 95 -16.94 -9.89 -15.08
C LYS A 95 -17.66 -9.95 -13.74
N THR A 96 -17.66 -11.12 -13.10
CA THR A 96 -18.31 -11.32 -11.79
C THR A 96 -17.76 -10.35 -10.73
N ALA A 97 -16.43 -10.13 -10.72
CA ALA A 97 -15.80 -9.21 -9.78
C ALA A 97 -16.16 -7.73 -10.07
N VAL A 98 -16.13 -7.33 -11.33
CA VAL A 98 -16.47 -5.97 -11.75
C VAL A 98 -17.93 -5.66 -11.48
N ASP A 99 -18.84 -6.56 -11.81
CA ASP A 99 -20.29 -6.40 -11.60
C ASP A 99 -20.59 -6.22 -10.10
N LEU A 100 -19.99 -7.03 -9.22
CA LEU A 100 -20.17 -6.90 -7.78
C LEU A 100 -19.73 -5.51 -7.27
N VAL A 101 -18.52 -5.06 -7.64
CA VAL A 101 -17.98 -3.79 -7.16
C VAL A 101 -18.77 -2.60 -7.66
N ILE A 102 -19.16 -2.59 -8.95
CA ILE A 102 -19.95 -1.49 -9.52
C ILE A 102 -21.35 -1.45 -8.92
N ASN A 103 -22.01 -2.60 -8.75
CA ASN A 103 -23.33 -2.68 -8.13
C ASN A 103 -23.29 -2.18 -6.67
N ASN A 104 -22.29 -2.59 -5.90
CA ASN A 104 -22.08 -2.10 -4.53
C ASN A 104 -21.82 -0.59 -4.50
N ALA A 105 -21.00 -0.05 -5.42
CA ALA A 105 -20.72 1.39 -5.50
C ALA A 105 -21.97 2.20 -5.85
N LYS A 106 -22.85 1.66 -6.71
CA LYS A 106 -24.15 2.24 -7.04
C LYS A 106 -25.05 2.35 -5.81
N GLU A 107 -25.14 1.30 -4.98
CA GLU A 107 -25.89 1.31 -3.73
C GLU A 107 -25.36 2.35 -2.74
N HIS A 108 -24.06 2.55 -2.72
CA HIS A 108 -23.36 3.51 -1.85
C HIS A 108 -23.30 4.93 -2.41
N LYS A 109 -24.41 5.46 -2.95
CA LYS A 109 -24.56 6.82 -3.53
C LYS A 109 -23.38 7.77 -3.22
N HIS A 110 -22.51 8.14 -4.12
CA HIS A 110 -21.35 9.03 -3.98
C HIS A 110 -19.97 8.37 -3.90
N LYS A 111 -19.84 7.06 -3.99
CA LYS A 111 -18.52 6.43 -4.03
C LYS A 111 -18.11 6.08 -5.45
N CYS A 112 -16.80 6.09 -5.67
CA CYS A 112 -16.16 5.66 -6.89
C CYS A 112 -15.88 4.15 -6.76
N ALA A 113 -16.12 3.38 -7.81
CA ALA A 113 -15.68 1.99 -7.90
C ALA A 113 -14.16 1.97 -8.19
N GLU A 114 -13.36 1.35 -7.35
CA GLU A 114 -11.91 1.32 -7.53
C GLU A 114 -11.42 -0.07 -7.95
N PHE A 115 -10.57 -0.09 -8.95
CA PHE A 115 -9.96 -1.32 -9.46
C PHE A 115 -8.45 -1.19 -9.49
N ARG A 116 -7.76 -2.24 -9.03
CA ARG A 116 -6.30 -2.32 -9.04
C ARG A 116 -5.89 -3.57 -9.79
N PHE A 117 -5.16 -3.39 -10.87
CA PHE A 117 -4.43 -4.48 -11.49
C PHE A 117 -3.10 -4.60 -10.76
N LEU A 118 -3.01 -5.63 -9.94
CA LEU A 118 -1.82 -5.95 -9.16
C LEU A 118 -1.60 -7.44 -9.33
N GLY A 119 -0.38 -7.89 -9.49
CA GLY A 119 -0.16 -9.30 -9.74
C GLY A 119 -0.04 -10.14 -8.48
N GLY A 120 -0.39 -11.43 -8.57
CA GLY A 120 0.43 -12.49 -8.06
C GLY A 120 1.69 -12.58 -8.93
N GLY A 121 1.58 -12.23 -10.24
CA GLY A 121 2.64 -12.02 -11.21
C GLY A 121 2.66 -10.60 -11.79
N GLU A 122 3.01 -10.45 -13.05
CA GLU A 122 3.04 -9.16 -13.76
C GLU A 122 1.76 -8.98 -14.63
N PRO A 123 0.89 -8.01 -14.35
CA PRO A 123 -0.37 -7.85 -15.07
C PRO A 123 -0.20 -7.64 -16.58
N THR A 124 0.89 -7.00 -17.00
CA THR A 124 1.13 -6.69 -18.42
C THR A 124 1.57 -7.88 -19.27
N THR A 125 1.83 -9.06 -18.66
CA THR A 125 1.99 -10.33 -19.40
C THR A 125 0.67 -10.79 -20.00
N GLU A 126 -0.45 -10.43 -19.35
CA GLU A 126 -1.81 -10.77 -19.77
C GLU A 126 -2.50 -9.55 -20.38
N TRP A 127 -1.87 -8.92 -21.37
CA TRP A 127 -2.28 -7.65 -21.93
C TRP A 127 -3.72 -7.66 -22.48
N GLU A 128 -4.10 -8.70 -23.18
CA GLU A 128 -5.43 -8.81 -23.79
C GLU A 128 -6.55 -8.83 -22.75
N ILE A 129 -6.37 -9.61 -21.68
CA ILE A 129 -7.35 -9.67 -20.60
C ILE A 129 -7.38 -8.35 -19.81
N LEU A 130 -6.22 -7.69 -19.57
CA LEU A 130 -6.15 -6.38 -18.94
C LEU A 130 -6.95 -5.34 -19.74
N VAL A 131 -6.77 -5.30 -21.06
CA VAL A 131 -7.50 -4.40 -21.97
C VAL A 131 -9.00 -4.71 -21.93
N TRP A 132 -9.37 -5.99 -21.99
CA TRP A 132 -10.77 -6.41 -21.97
C TRP A 132 -11.46 -5.98 -20.67
N ILE A 133 -10.84 -6.25 -19.52
CA ILE A 133 -11.39 -5.88 -18.21
C ILE A 133 -11.55 -4.37 -18.09
N THR A 134 -10.54 -3.60 -18.49
CA THR A 134 -10.60 -2.14 -18.46
C THR A 134 -11.77 -1.59 -19.28
N ASN A 135 -11.98 -2.12 -20.47
CA ASN A 135 -13.11 -1.75 -21.31
C ASN A 135 -14.45 -2.17 -20.70
N TYR A 136 -14.50 -3.35 -20.07
CA TYR A 136 -15.70 -3.82 -19.38
C TYR A 136 -16.04 -2.97 -18.16
N ILE A 137 -15.04 -2.58 -17.34
CA ILE A 137 -15.24 -1.66 -16.21
C ILE A 137 -15.88 -0.35 -16.71
N ARG A 138 -15.32 0.25 -17.76
CA ARG A 138 -15.85 1.49 -18.34
C ARG A 138 -17.29 1.33 -18.80
N LEU A 139 -17.55 0.32 -19.63
CA LEU A 139 -18.89 0.05 -20.14
C LEU A 139 -19.91 -0.13 -19.03
N LYS A 140 -19.59 -0.97 -18.04
CA LYS A 140 -20.50 -1.29 -16.93
C LYS A 140 -20.70 -0.08 -16.03
N ALA A 141 -19.65 0.69 -15.73
CA ALA A 141 -19.73 1.91 -14.94
C ALA A 141 -20.59 2.99 -15.62
N ASP A 142 -20.42 3.18 -16.93
CA ASP A 142 -21.21 4.13 -17.73
C ASP A 142 -22.69 3.72 -17.75
N MET A 143 -23.00 2.43 -17.95
CA MET A 143 -24.37 1.92 -17.91
C MET A 143 -25.05 2.12 -16.54
N GLU A 144 -24.31 2.00 -15.45
CA GLU A 144 -24.84 2.12 -14.08
C GLU A 144 -24.75 3.55 -13.51
N GLY A 145 -24.14 4.50 -14.24
CA GLY A 145 -23.93 5.87 -13.79
C GLY A 145 -22.95 5.96 -12.59
N VAL A 146 -21.98 5.05 -12.50
CA VAL A 146 -21.01 4.96 -11.41
C VAL A 146 -19.66 5.52 -11.87
N LYS A 147 -19.03 6.37 -11.05
CA LYS A 147 -17.65 6.79 -11.28
C LYS A 147 -16.72 5.62 -11.02
N TYR A 148 -15.61 5.54 -11.76
CA TYR A 148 -14.60 4.51 -11.56
C TYR A 148 -13.18 5.06 -11.58
N TRP A 149 -12.26 4.31 -10.95
CA TRP A 149 -10.83 4.60 -10.91
C TRP A 149 -10.05 3.31 -11.08
N ILE A 150 -9.12 3.30 -12.02
CA ILE A 150 -8.28 2.14 -12.31
C ILE A 150 -6.82 2.48 -12.06
N ARG A 151 -6.14 1.62 -11.29
CA ARG A 151 -4.70 1.69 -11.04
C ARG A 151 -4.01 0.45 -11.58
N LEU A 152 -2.91 0.65 -12.30
CA LEU A 152 -2.02 -0.43 -12.72
C LEU A 152 -0.73 -0.40 -11.87
N ILE A 153 -0.42 -1.53 -11.26
CA ILE A 153 0.86 -1.76 -10.58
C ILE A 153 1.66 -2.72 -11.46
N THR A 154 2.80 -2.27 -11.98
CA THR A 154 3.59 -3.03 -12.96
C THR A 154 5.08 -2.88 -12.72
N ASN A 155 5.87 -3.86 -13.19
CA ASN A 155 7.32 -3.73 -13.30
C ASN A 155 7.74 -2.90 -14.53
N GLY A 156 6.84 -2.64 -15.45
CA GLY A 156 7.01 -1.76 -16.60
C GLY A 156 7.81 -2.31 -17.77
N VAL A 157 8.54 -3.43 -17.62
CA VAL A 157 9.50 -3.87 -18.65
C VAL A 157 8.84 -4.26 -19.99
N LEU A 158 7.56 -4.61 -19.98
CA LEU A 158 6.77 -4.92 -21.19
C LEU A 158 6.03 -3.71 -21.79
N LEU A 159 6.17 -2.52 -21.21
CA LEU A 159 5.56 -1.32 -21.75
C LEU A 159 6.25 -0.91 -23.06
N THR A 160 5.49 -0.90 -24.12
CA THR A 160 5.85 -0.34 -25.42
C THR A 160 5.16 1.01 -25.60
N GLU A 161 5.55 1.75 -26.63
CA GLU A 161 4.92 3.03 -26.94
C GLU A 161 3.39 2.89 -27.16
N ASN A 162 2.96 1.86 -27.91
CA ASN A 162 1.55 1.62 -28.15
C ASN A 162 0.77 1.26 -26.88
N LYS A 163 1.35 0.40 -26.02
CA LYS A 163 0.75 0.06 -24.73
C LYS A 163 0.64 1.31 -23.85
N THR A 164 1.68 2.15 -23.82
CA THR A 164 1.67 3.38 -23.00
C THR A 164 0.67 4.41 -23.50
N LYS A 165 0.51 4.59 -24.83
CA LYS A 165 -0.55 5.42 -25.42
C LYS A 165 -1.95 4.93 -25.01
N TRP A 166 -2.14 3.62 -24.98
CA TRP A 166 -3.40 3.04 -24.53
C TRP A 166 -3.63 3.26 -23.03
N ILE A 167 -2.59 3.03 -22.18
CA ILE A 167 -2.63 3.29 -20.75
C ILE A 167 -3.00 4.75 -20.47
N ALA A 168 -2.38 5.70 -21.15
CA ALA A 168 -2.66 7.14 -20.99
C ALA A 168 -4.13 7.52 -21.19
N LYS A 169 -4.86 6.75 -21.98
CA LYS A 169 -6.29 7.00 -22.28
C LYS A 169 -7.25 6.26 -21.33
N ASN A 170 -6.80 5.18 -20.71
CA ASN A 170 -7.71 4.23 -20.06
C ASN A 170 -7.40 3.92 -18.59
N ILE A 171 -6.20 4.27 -18.10
CA ILE A 171 -5.74 4.00 -16.73
C ILE A 171 -5.46 5.34 -16.04
N GLN A 172 -6.04 5.54 -14.86
CA GLN A 172 -5.92 6.82 -14.16
C GLN A 172 -4.58 6.96 -13.44
N TYR A 173 -3.93 5.86 -13.04
CA TYR A 173 -2.68 5.92 -12.30
C TYR A 173 -1.82 4.68 -12.47
N VAL A 174 -0.51 4.88 -12.62
CA VAL A 174 0.46 3.79 -12.70
C VAL A 174 1.41 3.82 -11.50
N THR A 175 1.57 2.67 -10.85
CA THR A 175 2.65 2.45 -9.88
C THR A 175 3.73 1.63 -10.56
N LEU A 176 4.89 2.21 -10.79
CA LEU A 176 6.02 1.55 -11.44
C LEU A 176 6.97 0.99 -10.37
N SER A 177 7.08 -0.33 -10.31
CA SER A 177 7.95 -1.01 -9.35
C SER A 177 9.40 -0.93 -9.80
N PHE A 178 10.25 -0.20 -9.06
CA PHE A 178 11.63 0.09 -9.43
C PHE A 178 12.51 0.29 -8.20
N ASP A 179 13.69 -0.35 -8.14
CA ASP A 179 14.63 -0.17 -7.04
C ASP A 179 15.66 0.96 -7.30
N ILE A 180 15.42 1.71 -8.37
CA ILE A 180 16.03 2.99 -8.77
C ILE A 180 17.52 2.87 -9.11
N LEU A 181 18.37 2.49 -8.16
CA LEU A 181 19.80 2.38 -8.39
C LEU A 181 20.13 1.11 -9.18
N PRO A 182 21.06 1.17 -10.18
CA PRO A 182 21.39 0.00 -11.03
C PRO A 182 21.76 -1.24 -10.22
N GLU A 183 22.63 -1.10 -9.22
CA GLU A 183 23.08 -2.19 -8.37
C GLU A 183 21.96 -2.79 -7.49
N LEU A 184 20.99 -2.00 -7.09
CA LEU A 184 19.83 -2.47 -6.32
C LEU A 184 18.78 -3.12 -7.23
N GLN A 185 18.64 -2.65 -8.47
CA GLN A 185 17.73 -3.24 -9.43
C GLN A 185 18.14 -4.67 -9.83
N LEU A 186 19.39 -5.08 -9.58
CA LEU A 186 19.83 -6.48 -9.72
C LEU A 186 19.03 -7.46 -8.86
N ASN A 187 18.35 -6.98 -7.81
CA ASN A 187 17.37 -7.78 -7.06
C ASN A 187 16.07 -8.05 -7.84
N ARG A 188 15.91 -7.48 -9.02
CA ARG A 188 14.74 -7.64 -9.90
C ARG A 188 15.14 -8.05 -11.32
N PRO A 189 15.91 -9.14 -11.46
CA PRO A 189 16.34 -9.59 -12.78
C PRO A 189 15.17 -10.08 -13.62
N PHE A 190 15.34 -10.10 -14.93
CA PHE A 190 14.49 -10.91 -15.79
C PHE A 190 14.53 -12.39 -15.36
N ALA A 191 13.52 -13.18 -15.72
CA ALA A 191 13.49 -14.61 -15.42
C ALA A 191 14.72 -15.39 -15.96
N ASN A 192 15.39 -14.86 -16.98
CA ASN A 192 16.65 -15.39 -17.55
C ASN A 192 17.92 -14.81 -16.89
N GLY A 193 17.79 -14.11 -15.76
CA GLY A 193 18.91 -13.54 -14.99
C GLY A 193 19.46 -12.21 -15.50
N LYS A 194 19.00 -11.69 -16.65
CA LYS A 194 19.49 -10.41 -17.20
C LYS A 194 18.99 -9.22 -16.37
N ASP A 195 19.77 -8.15 -16.37
CA ASP A 195 19.42 -6.88 -15.72
C ASP A 195 18.20 -6.23 -16.39
N SER A 196 17.24 -5.77 -15.57
CA SER A 196 16.00 -5.12 -16.01
C SER A 196 16.04 -3.58 -15.95
N HIS A 197 17.09 -2.98 -15.36
CA HIS A 197 17.16 -1.56 -15.05
C HIS A 197 16.83 -0.65 -16.26
N LYS A 198 17.55 -0.82 -17.38
CA LYS A 198 17.34 -0.02 -18.59
C LYS A 198 15.92 -0.12 -19.15
N SER A 199 15.28 -1.29 -18.99
CA SER A 199 13.90 -1.52 -19.44
C SER A 199 12.90 -0.75 -18.60
N VAL A 200 13.14 -0.63 -17.28
CA VAL A 200 12.27 0.15 -16.38
C VAL A 200 12.45 1.65 -16.61
N ILE A 201 13.68 2.14 -16.80
CA ILE A 201 13.94 3.54 -17.18
C ILE A 201 13.23 3.91 -18.48
N ARG A 202 13.30 3.05 -19.50
CA ARG A 202 12.55 3.24 -20.76
C ARG A 202 11.04 3.36 -20.49
N ALA A 203 10.49 2.49 -19.64
CA ALA A 203 9.07 2.52 -19.28
C ALA A 203 8.71 3.84 -18.55
N ALA A 204 9.54 4.29 -17.61
CA ALA A 204 9.36 5.57 -16.92
C ALA A 204 9.30 6.74 -17.91
N ASN A 205 10.24 6.80 -18.86
CA ASN A 205 10.30 7.83 -19.88
C ASN A 205 9.08 7.80 -20.81
N LEU A 206 8.56 6.61 -21.16
CA LEU A 206 7.32 6.47 -21.93
C LEU A 206 6.11 6.99 -21.14
N LEU A 207 6.00 6.65 -19.86
CA LEU A 207 4.90 7.13 -19.01
C LEU A 207 4.91 8.66 -18.92
N VAL A 208 6.07 9.27 -18.71
CA VAL A 208 6.21 10.74 -18.71
C VAL A 208 5.88 11.34 -20.05
N LYS A 209 6.44 10.80 -21.16
CA LYS A 209 6.18 11.26 -22.55
C LYS A 209 4.69 11.35 -22.87
N TYR A 210 3.88 10.42 -22.34
CA TYR A 210 2.44 10.37 -22.59
C TYR A 210 1.60 10.91 -21.42
N ASN A 211 2.21 11.69 -20.50
CA ASN A 211 1.56 12.33 -19.36
C ASN A 211 0.72 11.35 -18.49
N VAL A 212 1.19 10.12 -18.32
CA VAL A 212 0.55 9.15 -17.44
C VAL A 212 0.87 9.47 -16.00
N PRO A 213 -0.12 9.75 -15.13
CA PRO A 213 0.14 9.95 -13.70
C PRO A 213 0.79 8.71 -13.09
N CYS A 214 2.01 8.85 -12.54
CA CYS A 214 2.74 7.71 -12.02
C CYS A 214 3.73 8.06 -10.90
N HIS A 215 4.17 7.04 -10.18
CA HIS A 215 5.27 7.14 -9.22
C HIS A 215 6.12 5.88 -9.22
N PHE A 216 7.36 5.99 -8.75
CA PHE A 216 8.17 4.84 -8.41
C PHE A 216 7.74 4.26 -7.07
N ARG A 217 7.60 2.93 -7.00
CA ARG A 217 7.48 2.19 -5.76
C ARG A 217 8.70 1.32 -5.58
N THR A 218 9.48 1.62 -4.55
CA THR A 218 10.76 0.98 -4.26
C THR A 218 10.64 0.16 -2.99
N THR A 219 11.08 -1.08 -3.04
CA THR A 219 11.15 -1.96 -1.87
C THR A 219 12.51 -1.77 -1.20
N ILE A 220 12.50 -1.42 0.10
CA ILE A 220 13.70 -1.13 0.86
C ILE A 220 14.06 -2.32 1.74
N SER A 221 15.22 -2.92 1.47
CA SER A 221 15.86 -3.97 2.25
C SER A 221 16.95 -3.42 3.17
N TYR A 222 17.63 -4.28 3.92
CA TYR A 222 18.81 -3.91 4.72
C TYR A 222 19.87 -3.19 3.86
N MET A 223 20.21 -3.74 2.70
CA MET A 223 21.23 -3.20 1.79
C MET A 223 20.90 -1.81 1.23
N SER A 224 19.63 -1.47 1.15
CA SER A 224 19.17 -0.19 0.59
C SER A 224 18.70 0.81 1.64
N SER A 225 18.66 0.45 2.93
CA SER A 225 18.09 1.28 4.01
C SER A 225 18.80 2.62 4.20
N SER A 226 20.08 2.76 3.85
CA SER A 226 20.86 4.00 3.92
C SER A 226 20.99 4.74 2.57
N ARG A 227 20.34 4.25 1.50
CA ARG A 227 20.55 4.72 0.12
C ARG A 227 19.38 5.53 -0.47
N LEU A 228 18.41 5.94 0.39
CA LEU A 228 17.18 6.58 -0.11
C LEU A 228 17.44 7.95 -0.72
N LYS A 229 18.40 8.70 -0.17
CA LYS A 229 18.86 9.97 -0.72
C LYS A 229 19.47 9.81 -2.12
N ASP A 230 20.35 8.80 -2.30
CA ASP A 230 20.95 8.51 -3.60
C ASP A 230 19.88 8.15 -4.65
N MET A 231 18.81 7.46 -4.23
CA MET A 231 17.68 7.14 -5.11
C MET A 231 16.93 8.41 -5.56
N VAL A 232 16.79 9.41 -4.69
CA VAL A 232 16.17 10.70 -5.05
C VAL A 232 17.07 11.45 -6.04
N GLU A 233 18.38 11.50 -5.80
CA GLU A 233 19.36 12.12 -6.70
C GLU A 233 19.36 11.42 -8.06
N TYR A 234 19.40 10.10 -8.07
CA TYR A 234 19.33 9.31 -9.30
C TYR A 234 18.05 9.60 -10.09
N THR A 235 16.91 9.62 -9.42
CA THR A 235 15.61 9.92 -10.04
C THR A 235 15.62 11.30 -10.69
N LYS A 236 16.12 12.32 -9.96
CA LYS A 236 16.24 13.70 -10.48
C LYS A 236 17.11 13.78 -11.73
N ASN A 237 18.21 13.04 -11.76
CA ASN A 237 19.22 13.16 -12.82
C ASN A 237 18.89 12.29 -14.06
N ASN A 238 18.11 11.24 -13.91
CA ASN A 238 17.91 10.23 -14.96
C ASN A 238 16.45 10.08 -15.42
N THR A 239 15.49 10.73 -14.76
CA THR A 239 14.06 10.64 -15.10
C THR A 239 13.35 11.96 -14.82
N GLU A 240 12.13 12.09 -15.37
CA GLU A 240 11.21 13.19 -15.05
C GLU A 240 10.12 12.78 -14.06
N ILE A 241 10.24 11.62 -13.40
CA ILE A 241 9.29 11.16 -12.40
C ILE A 241 9.30 12.08 -11.18
N LYS A 242 8.13 12.49 -10.72
CA LYS A 242 7.95 13.47 -9.64
C LYS A 242 7.50 12.88 -8.31
N ALA A 243 7.43 11.55 -8.19
CA ALA A 243 7.05 10.92 -6.94
C ALA A 243 7.75 9.57 -6.74
N ILE A 244 8.22 9.34 -5.51
CA ILE A 244 8.83 8.09 -5.08
C ILE A 244 8.14 7.64 -3.79
N ARG A 245 7.78 6.38 -3.75
CA ARG A 245 7.24 5.74 -2.55
C ARG A 245 8.17 4.64 -2.08
N PHE A 246 8.79 4.85 -0.93
CA PHE A 246 9.64 3.88 -0.26
C PHE A 246 8.82 2.97 0.65
N GLU A 247 8.90 1.66 0.46
CA GLU A 247 8.18 0.68 1.27
C GLU A 247 9.17 -0.30 1.91
N PRO A 248 9.24 -0.37 3.24
CA PRO A 248 10.05 -1.38 3.91
C PRO A 248 9.67 -2.78 3.45
N MET A 249 10.67 -3.59 3.15
CA MET A 249 10.49 -4.99 2.78
C MET A 249 9.88 -5.78 3.94
N ALA A 250 8.95 -6.67 3.63
CA ALA A 250 8.46 -7.67 4.55
C ALA A 250 9.13 -9.02 4.25
N GLU A 251 9.49 -9.76 5.27
CA GLU A 251 10.10 -11.09 5.18
C GLU A 251 9.02 -12.13 4.88
N ILE A 252 8.46 -12.06 3.68
CA ILE A 252 7.44 -13.00 3.18
C ILE A 252 7.76 -13.41 1.75
N GLY A 253 7.25 -14.56 1.34
CA GLY A 253 7.47 -15.08 0.00
C GLY A 253 8.96 -15.39 -0.21
N ARG A 254 9.52 -15.02 -1.38
CA ARG A 254 10.89 -15.32 -1.75
C ARG A 254 11.93 -14.62 -0.84
N ALA A 255 11.58 -13.48 -0.21
CA ALA A 255 12.46 -12.84 0.76
C ALA A 255 12.85 -13.78 1.92
N SER A 256 11.90 -14.63 2.37
CA SER A 256 12.19 -15.63 3.40
C SER A 256 13.10 -16.78 2.89
N ASP A 257 13.09 -17.04 1.57
CA ASP A 257 13.86 -18.12 0.96
C ASP A 257 15.30 -17.67 0.63
N THR A 258 15.52 -16.37 0.43
CA THR A 258 16.80 -15.79 -0.02
C THR A 258 17.60 -15.14 1.10
N GLU A 259 17.18 -15.28 2.35
CA GLU A 259 17.82 -14.66 3.53
C GLU A 259 17.97 -13.13 3.40
N MET A 260 17.12 -12.50 2.58
CA MET A 260 17.12 -11.05 2.46
C MET A 260 16.55 -10.41 3.74
N GLU A 261 17.36 -9.59 4.36
CA GLU A 261 16.98 -8.92 5.60
C GLU A 261 16.11 -7.68 5.32
N LYS A 262 15.12 -7.47 6.21
CA LYS A 262 14.36 -6.22 6.28
C LYS A 262 15.28 -5.04 6.58
N PRO A 263 14.86 -3.79 6.30
CA PRO A 263 15.69 -2.62 6.57
C PRO A 263 15.99 -2.50 8.07
N GLU A 264 17.21 -2.07 8.38
CA GLU A 264 17.54 -1.60 9.71
C GLU A 264 16.71 -0.33 9.98
N GLN A 265 15.94 -0.36 11.07
CA GLN A 265 14.83 0.58 11.25
C GLN A 265 15.29 2.03 11.41
N GLN A 266 16.34 2.28 12.20
CA GLN A 266 16.83 3.64 12.41
C GLN A 266 17.50 4.19 11.15
N LYS A 267 18.31 3.40 10.47
CA LYS A 267 18.92 3.81 9.18
C LYS A 267 17.87 4.14 8.13
N PHE A 268 16.79 3.36 8.09
CA PHE A 268 15.67 3.67 7.20
C PHE A 268 15.06 5.04 7.53
N VAL A 269 14.80 5.33 8.82
CA VAL A 269 14.22 6.60 9.25
C VAL A 269 15.13 7.77 8.88
N ASP A 270 16.40 7.69 9.24
CA ASP A 270 17.38 8.77 9.00
C ASP A 270 17.52 9.05 7.50
N SER A 271 17.74 7.99 6.71
CA SER A 271 17.84 8.09 5.25
C SER A 271 16.54 8.57 4.59
N PHE A 272 15.37 8.19 5.15
CA PHE A 272 14.09 8.67 4.65
C PHE A 272 13.90 10.17 4.89
N VAL A 273 14.26 10.68 6.06
CA VAL A 273 14.19 12.11 6.38
C VAL A 273 15.09 12.92 5.44
N GLU A 274 16.34 12.48 5.22
CA GLU A 274 17.24 13.11 4.26
C GLU A 274 16.67 13.08 2.82
N ALA A 275 16.16 11.94 2.39
CA ALA A 275 15.53 11.77 1.07
C ALA A 275 14.29 12.67 0.92
N TYR A 276 13.47 12.80 1.96
CA TYR A 276 12.31 13.68 1.98
C TYR A 276 12.69 15.15 1.80
N GLN A 277 13.69 15.63 2.56
CA GLN A 277 14.17 17.02 2.45
C GLN A 277 14.76 17.29 1.07
N LEU A 278 15.53 16.36 0.54
CA LEU A 278 16.08 16.47 -0.81
C LEU A 278 14.98 16.44 -1.87
N GLY A 279 13.99 15.60 -1.71
CA GLY A 279 12.82 15.55 -2.57
C GLY A 279 12.08 16.88 -2.62
N LYS A 280 11.85 17.53 -1.47
CA LYS A 280 11.28 18.89 -1.40
C LYS A 280 12.10 19.89 -2.24
N LYS A 281 13.44 19.86 -2.12
CA LYS A 281 14.34 20.72 -2.89
C LYS A 281 14.23 20.49 -4.40
N TYR A 282 14.03 19.26 -4.85
CA TYR A 282 13.97 18.88 -6.26
C TYR A 282 12.56 18.83 -6.84
N GLY A 283 11.52 19.11 -6.05
CA GLY A 283 10.14 18.99 -6.47
C GLY A 283 9.72 17.54 -6.71
N ILE A 284 10.34 16.59 -6.01
CA ILE A 284 10.00 15.17 -6.02
C ILE A 284 9.29 14.82 -4.72
N LEU A 285 8.05 14.35 -4.81
CA LEU A 285 7.29 13.86 -3.65
C LEU A 285 7.89 12.56 -3.14
N VAL A 286 8.50 12.58 -1.96
CA VAL A 286 8.99 11.39 -1.27
C VAL A 286 7.98 11.01 -0.20
N THR A 287 7.54 9.75 -0.20
CA THR A 287 6.52 9.26 0.74
C THR A 287 6.73 7.80 1.11
N CYS A 288 6.04 7.36 2.16
CA CYS A 288 5.86 5.95 2.53
C CYS A 288 4.47 5.74 3.12
N LYS A 289 4.03 4.49 3.25
CA LYS A 289 2.69 4.20 3.78
C LYS A 289 2.49 4.72 5.20
N MET A 290 3.52 4.71 6.03
CA MET A 290 3.46 5.17 7.41
C MET A 290 3.17 6.68 7.51
N MET A 291 3.77 7.49 6.64
CA MET A 291 3.50 8.95 6.60
C MET A 291 2.07 9.29 6.18
N THR A 292 1.52 8.56 5.21
CA THR A 292 0.18 8.89 4.66
C THR A 292 -0.95 8.69 5.65
N ASN A 293 -0.70 8.04 6.77
CA ASN A 293 -1.70 7.73 7.79
C ASN A 293 -1.83 8.79 8.90
N ILE A 294 -0.97 9.81 8.94
CA ILE A 294 -0.98 10.84 10.01
C ILE A 294 -2.36 11.53 10.15
N TRP A 295 -3.06 11.71 9.04
CA TRP A 295 -4.37 12.38 9.00
C TRP A 295 -5.55 11.41 9.15
N ARG A 296 -5.27 10.13 9.34
CA ARG A 296 -6.28 9.08 9.44
C ARG A 296 -6.46 8.66 10.89
N ARG A 297 -7.69 8.65 11.37
CA ARG A 297 -8.06 8.00 12.63
C ARG A 297 -8.76 6.68 12.33
N SER A 298 -8.14 5.58 12.71
CA SER A 298 -8.67 4.24 12.49
C SER A 298 -8.17 3.27 13.57
N SER A 299 -8.96 2.27 13.92
CA SER A 299 -8.50 1.15 14.74
C SER A 299 -7.77 0.10 13.93
N ARG A 300 -7.87 0.13 12.58
CA ARG A 300 -7.26 -0.83 11.66
C ARG A 300 -6.48 -0.14 10.57
N PHE A 301 -5.34 -0.71 10.23
CA PHE A 301 -4.43 -0.20 9.19
C PHE A 301 -5.03 -0.27 7.78
N CYS A 302 -5.66 -1.39 7.45
CA CYS A 302 -6.37 -1.59 6.19
C CYS A 302 -7.72 -2.29 6.41
N ASN A 303 -8.64 -2.07 5.49
CA ASN A 303 -9.86 -2.87 5.40
C ASN A 303 -9.54 -4.27 4.87
N ILE A 304 -10.47 -5.22 5.02
CA ILE A 304 -10.37 -6.50 4.33
C ILE A 304 -10.38 -6.21 2.84
N GLU A 305 -9.34 -6.65 2.16
CA GLU A 305 -9.19 -6.47 0.72
C GLU A 305 -10.12 -7.42 -0.03
N PHE A 306 -10.69 -6.97 -1.12
CA PHE A 306 -11.36 -7.85 -2.07
C PHE A 306 -10.36 -8.15 -3.19
N ALA A 307 -9.42 -9.06 -2.92
CA ALA A 307 -8.41 -9.49 -3.87
C ALA A 307 -8.87 -10.79 -4.56
N VAL A 308 -9.18 -10.70 -5.84
CA VAL A 308 -9.69 -11.83 -6.64
C VAL A 308 -8.55 -12.42 -7.46
N THR A 309 -8.30 -13.71 -7.30
CA THR A 309 -7.29 -14.45 -8.06
C THR A 309 -7.81 -14.88 -9.43
N SER A 310 -6.89 -15.28 -10.32
CA SER A 310 -7.25 -15.85 -11.63
C SER A 310 -8.14 -17.11 -11.52
N GLU A 311 -8.07 -17.82 -10.40
CA GLU A 311 -8.88 -19.01 -10.11
C GLU A 311 -10.24 -18.69 -9.45
N GLY A 312 -10.53 -17.40 -9.19
CA GLY A 312 -11.77 -16.96 -8.55
C GLY A 312 -11.77 -17.06 -7.02
N ASN A 313 -10.63 -17.35 -6.37
CA ASN A 313 -10.52 -17.24 -4.92
C ASN A 313 -10.51 -15.78 -4.48
N VAL A 314 -11.03 -15.49 -3.28
CA VAL A 314 -11.01 -14.16 -2.68
C VAL A 314 -10.10 -14.17 -1.47
N ALA A 315 -9.07 -13.32 -1.50
CA ALA A 315 -8.19 -13.10 -0.37
C ALA A 315 -8.46 -11.73 0.29
N GLY A 316 -8.50 -11.72 1.61
CA GLY A 316 -8.57 -10.51 2.42
C GLY A 316 -7.27 -9.68 2.42
N CYS A 317 -6.21 -10.21 1.81
CA CYS A 317 -4.93 -9.54 1.54
C CYS A 317 -4.28 -10.16 0.31
N HIS A 318 -3.95 -9.35 -0.70
CA HIS A 318 -3.31 -9.82 -1.95
C HIS A 318 -1.96 -10.52 -1.74
N ARG A 319 -1.29 -10.29 -0.61
CA ARG A 319 0.00 -10.92 -0.30
C ARG A 319 -0.13 -12.42 -0.02
N TYR A 320 -1.29 -12.88 0.40
CA TYR A 320 -1.60 -14.26 0.77
C TYR A 320 -2.71 -14.84 -0.11
N SER A 321 -2.64 -14.59 -1.40
CA SER A 321 -3.65 -15.02 -2.37
C SER A 321 -3.43 -16.42 -2.96
N ARG A 322 -2.26 -17.02 -2.73
CA ARG A 322 -1.88 -18.35 -3.24
C ARG A 322 -2.08 -19.44 -2.19
N GLN A 323 -2.63 -20.57 -2.60
CA GLN A 323 -2.89 -21.72 -1.72
C GLN A 323 -1.64 -22.27 -1.00
N ASN A 324 -0.47 -22.17 -1.62
CA ASN A 324 0.79 -22.61 -1.02
C ASN A 324 1.48 -21.56 -0.12
N ASN A 325 0.86 -20.40 0.10
CA ASN A 325 1.35 -19.41 1.06
C ASN A 325 0.89 -19.78 2.47
N MET A 326 1.77 -19.77 3.46
CA MET A 326 1.45 -20.12 4.86
C MET A 326 0.31 -19.29 5.49
N GLY A 327 0.01 -18.11 4.95
CA GLY A 327 -1.11 -17.27 5.40
C GLY A 327 -2.36 -17.35 4.52
N PHE A 328 -2.41 -18.28 3.55
CA PHE A 328 -3.57 -18.38 2.67
C PHE A 328 -4.86 -18.66 3.44
N ASP A 329 -4.87 -19.71 4.26
CA ASP A 329 -6.06 -20.08 5.03
C ASP A 329 -6.52 -18.97 5.97
N PHE A 330 -5.58 -18.17 6.51
CA PHE A 330 -5.89 -17.02 7.36
C PHE A 330 -6.64 -15.93 6.59
N TYR A 331 -6.23 -15.66 5.33
CA TYR A 331 -6.78 -14.58 4.52
C TYR A 331 -7.78 -15.01 3.45
N HIS A 332 -7.98 -16.31 3.20
CA HIS A 332 -8.97 -16.78 2.23
C HIS A 332 -10.38 -16.59 2.79
N VAL A 333 -11.14 -15.67 2.19
CA VAL A 333 -12.43 -15.20 2.70
C VAL A 333 -13.60 -15.46 1.75
N GLY A 334 -13.37 -16.18 0.66
CA GLY A 334 -14.43 -16.54 -0.27
C GLY A 334 -13.92 -17.05 -1.61
N LYS A 335 -14.84 -17.42 -2.47
CA LYS A 335 -14.56 -17.88 -3.82
C LYS A 335 -15.76 -17.66 -4.75
N ILE A 336 -15.52 -17.72 -6.05
CA ILE A 336 -16.59 -17.78 -7.05
C ILE A 336 -17.11 -19.21 -7.15
N LYS A 337 -18.44 -19.34 -7.09
CA LYS A 337 -19.18 -20.57 -7.37
C LYS A 337 -20.45 -20.21 -8.15
N ASN A 338 -20.73 -20.92 -9.25
CA ASN A 338 -21.87 -20.66 -10.11
C ASN A 338 -22.00 -19.18 -10.54
N ASN A 339 -20.88 -18.55 -10.92
CA ASN A 339 -20.77 -17.14 -11.31
C ASN A 339 -21.23 -16.14 -10.23
N GLN A 340 -21.18 -16.51 -8.96
CA GLN A 340 -21.45 -15.65 -7.81
C GLN A 340 -20.36 -15.81 -6.76
N PHE A 341 -20.14 -14.79 -5.94
CA PHE A 341 -19.20 -14.87 -4.82
C PHE A 341 -19.91 -15.48 -3.61
N GLU A 342 -19.33 -16.54 -3.09
CA GLU A 342 -19.64 -17.08 -1.75
C GLU A 342 -18.57 -16.56 -0.78
N PHE A 343 -18.99 -15.71 0.18
CA PHE A 343 -18.09 -15.15 1.19
C PHE A 343 -18.22 -15.86 2.53
N ASP A 344 -17.09 -16.11 3.17
CA ASP A 344 -17.04 -16.53 4.59
C ASP A 344 -17.16 -15.29 5.48
N LEU A 345 -18.39 -14.90 5.80
CA LEU A 345 -18.68 -13.74 6.66
C LEU A 345 -18.15 -13.90 8.08
N GLY A 346 -18.12 -15.14 8.61
CA GLY A 346 -17.54 -15.42 9.92
C GLY A 346 -16.06 -15.06 9.95
N LYS A 347 -15.31 -15.52 8.95
CA LYS A 347 -13.88 -15.21 8.81
C LYS A 347 -13.65 -13.72 8.54
N ILE A 348 -14.44 -13.10 7.66
CA ILE A 348 -14.36 -11.66 7.40
C ILE A 348 -14.55 -10.87 8.70
N ASN A 349 -15.57 -11.20 9.50
CA ASN A 349 -15.83 -10.53 10.76
C ASN A 349 -14.72 -10.78 11.78
N SER A 350 -14.17 -11.99 11.86
CA SER A 350 -13.02 -12.31 12.70
C SER A 350 -11.79 -11.49 12.34
N LEU A 351 -11.45 -11.42 11.04
CA LEU A 351 -10.34 -10.58 10.57
C LEU A 351 -10.57 -9.08 10.83
N ARG A 352 -11.83 -8.62 10.71
CA ARG A 352 -12.20 -7.22 11.00
C ARG A 352 -12.00 -6.86 12.47
N LYS A 353 -12.17 -7.80 13.38
CA LYS A 353 -11.98 -7.59 14.83
C LYS A 353 -10.52 -7.50 15.24
N ILE A 354 -9.58 -7.96 14.40
CA ILE A 354 -8.14 -7.80 14.68
C ILE A 354 -7.74 -6.34 14.45
N ASP A 355 -7.58 -5.59 15.54
CA ASP A 355 -7.37 -4.16 15.51
C ASP A 355 -6.40 -3.67 16.62
N ALA A 356 -6.15 -2.37 16.69
CA ALA A 356 -5.20 -1.77 17.61
C ALA A 356 -5.54 -1.94 19.10
N HIS A 357 -6.77 -2.37 19.44
CA HIS A 357 -7.13 -2.63 20.83
C HIS A 357 -6.53 -3.92 21.38
N GLN A 358 -6.26 -4.90 20.52
CA GLN A 358 -5.81 -6.23 20.91
C GLN A 358 -4.30 -6.34 21.11
N PHE A 359 -3.53 -5.36 20.63
CA PHE A 359 -2.07 -5.42 20.68
C PHE A 359 -1.51 -4.65 21.88
N LEU A 360 -0.70 -5.34 22.69
CA LEU A 360 -0.04 -4.76 23.87
C LEU A 360 0.78 -3.51 23.53
N ASP A 361 1.57 -3.57 22.43
CA ASP A 361 2.37 -2.45 21.96
C ASP A 361 1.54 -1.21 21.60
N CYS A 362 0.26 -1.39 21.29
CA CYS A 362 -0.62 -0.30 20.88
C CYS A 362 -1.35 0.37 22.04
N GLN A 363 -1.46 -0.28 23.21
CA GLN A 363 -2.29 0.20 24.32
C GLN A 363 -1.88 1.60 24.84
N ARG A 364 -0.58 1.89 24.88
CA ARG A 364 -0.03 3.18 25.32
C ARG A 364 0.73 3.93 24.22
N CYS A 365 0.53 3.57 22.95
CA CYS A 365 1.25 4.16 21.83
C CYS A 365 0.56 5.42 21.34
N PHE A 366 1.26 6.54 21.29
CA PHE A 366 0.73 7.81 20.75
C PHE A 366 0.28 7.67 19.28
N ALA A 367 0.93 6.80 18.50
CA ALA A 367 0.63 6.54 17.11
C ALA A 367 -0.57 5.60 16.90
N ARG A 368 -1.20 5.12 17.98
CA ARG A 368 -2.20 4.04 17.96
C ARG A 368 -3.24 4.19 16.86
N TRP A 369 -3.86 5.36 16.76
CA TRP A 369 -4.99 5.58 15.84
C TRP A 369 -4.56 6.00 14.44
N SER A 370 -3.39 6.58 14.28
CA SER A 370 -2.80 6.88 12.97
C SER A 370 -2.15 5.65 12.35
N CYS A 371 -1.43 4.86 13.15
CA CYS A 371 -0.81 3.60 12.75
C CYS A 371 -1.83 2.47 12.62
N ALA A 372 -2.83 2.45 13.51
CA ALA A 372 -3.90 1.44 13.55
C ALA A 372 -3.35 0.00 13.56
N SER A 373 -2.45 -0.29 14.48
CA SER A 373 -1.70 -1.56 14.65
C SER A 373 -0.70 -1.92 13.55
N GLY A 374 -0.60 -1.11 12.49
CA GLY A 374 0.23 -1.42 11.33
C GLY A 374 -0.34 -2.53 10.44
N CYS A 375 0.47 -2.96 9.48
CA CYS A 375 0.05 -3.96 8.50
C CYS A 375 -0.11 -5.35 9.15
N LEU A 376 -1.33 -5.89 9.15
CA LEU A 376 -1.61 -7.21 9.72
C LEU A 376 -0.81 -8.32 9.02
N SER A 377 -0.61 -8.20 7.70
CA SER A 377 0.20 -9.18 6.96
C SER A 377 1.68 -9.17 7.37
N ALA A 378 2.18 -8.06 7.89
CA ALA A 378 3.54 -7.98 8.41
C ALA A 378 3.65 -8.51 9.85
N ARG A 379 2.52 -8.63 10.58
CA ARG A 379 2.46 -9.25 11.90
C ARG A 379 2.25 -10.76 11.84
N LEU A 380 1.80 -11.28 10.69
CA LEU A 380 1.54 -12.71 10.53
C LEU A 380 2.87 -13.46 10.42
N ASN A 381 3.13 -14.34 11.35
CA ASN A 381 4.29 -15.23 11.38
C ASN A 381 3.81 -16.66 11.60
N ASN A 382 4.11 -17.56 10.68
CA ASN A 382 3.72 -18.99 10.75
C ASN A 382 2.23 -19.23 11.06
N GLY A 383 1.34 -18.35 10.54
CA GLY A 383 -0.10 -18.46 10.78
C GLY A 383 -0.60 -17.76 12.06
N GLU A 384 0.28 -17.28 12.91
CA GLU A 384 -0.04 -16.57 14.15
C GLU A 384 0.21 -15.07 14.03
N VAL A 385 -0.62 -14.27 14.68
CA VAL A 385 -0.50 -12.81 14.68
C VAL A 385 0.35 -12.34 15.85
N SER A 386 1.55 -11.81 15.56
CA SER A 386 2.47 -11.31 16.58
C SER A 386 1.89 -10.11 17.35
N GLN A 387 2.06 -10.11 18.66
CA GLN A 387 1.74 -8.97 19.52
C GLN A 387 2.63 -7.76 19.23
N HIS A 388 3.86 -8.00 18.75
CA HIS A 388 4.84 -6.97 18.39
C HIS A 388 4.80 -6.62 16.92
N GLY A 389 4.68 -5.33 16.61
CA GLY A 389 4.66 -4.86 15.21
C GLY A 389 6.08 -4.67 14.66
N PRO A 390 6.43 -5.34 13.56
CA PRO A 390 7.80 -5.30 13.01
C PRO A 390 8.23 -3.90 12.51
N LEU A 391 7.30 -2.99 12.28
CA LEU A 391 7.56 -1.64 11.79
C LEU A 391 7.19 -0.54 12.80
N CYS A 392 7.03 -0.89 14.09
CA CYS A 392 6.59 0.06 15.12
C CYS A 392 7.55 1.23 15.30
N HIS A 393 8.86 0.98 15.29
CA HIS A 393 9.87 2.05 15.42
C HIS A 393 9.80 3.01 14.24
N ILE A 394 9.90 2.50 13.01
CA ILE A 394 9.80 3.32 11.79
C ILE A 394 8.51 4.15 11.81
N THR A 395 7.38 3.54 12.15
CA THR A 395 6.08 4.23 12.14
C THR A 395 6.05 5.37 13.16
N ARG A 396 6.54 5.14 14.39
CA ARG A 396 6.57 6.19 15.42
C ARG A 396 7.46 7.36 15.02
N GLU A 397 8.68 7.08 14.56
CA GLU A 397 9.63 8.13 14.21
C GLU A 397 9.16 8.94 12.99
N LEU A 398 8.63 8.28 11.96
CA LEU A 398 8.09 8.99 10.80
C LEU A 398 6.80 9.75 11.12
N LEU A 399 5.98 9.31 12.06
CA LEU A 399 4.82 10.09 12.52
C LEU A 399 5.27 11.33 13.31
N LYS A 400 6.26 11.22 14.22
CA LYS A 400 6.86 12.38 14.89
C LYS A 400 7.40 13.38 13.87
N PHE A 401 8.18 12.90 12.91
CA PHE A 401 8.69 13.73 11.81
C PHE A 401 7.56 14.41 11.03
N SER A 402 6.52 13.67 10.65
CA SER A 402 5.39 14.21 9.89
C SER A 402 4.60 15.27 10.68
N ILE A 403 4.45 15.09 11.99
CA ILE A 403 3.82 16.08 12.87
C ILE A 403 4.66 17.36 12.91
N LYS A 404 5.99 17.24 13.09
CA LYS A 404 6.90 18.38 13.10
C LYS A 404 6.86 19.14 11.77
N GLU A 405 6.93 18.43 10.64
CA GLU A 405 6.81 19.04 9.29
C GLU A 405 5.47 19.75 9.09
N ALA A 406 4.35 19.18 9.54
CA ALA A 406 3.03 19.78 9.41
C ALA A 406 2.86 21.04 10.26
N LEU A 407 3.59 21.14 11.37
CA LEU A 407 3.56 22.26 12.30
C LEU A 407 4.66 23.30 12.02
N ASN A 408 5.54 23.05 11.06
CA ASN A 408 6.72 23.87 10.75
C ASN A 408 7.65 24.08 11.97
N VAL A 409 7.91 23.01 12.75
CA VAL A 409 8.75 23.02 13.96
C VAL A 409 9.88 22.00 13.86
#